data_09fb6f4db846e1ca24e38601812317e8
#
_entry.id   09fb6f4db846e1ca24e38601812317e8
#
_cell.length_a   1.000
_cell.length_b   1.000
_cell.length_c   1.000
_cell.angle_alpha   90.00
_cell.angle_beta   90.00
_cell.angle_gamma   90.00
#
_symmetry.space_group_name_H-M   'P 1'
#
loop_
_entity.id
_entity.type
_entity.pdbx_description
1 polymer ?
#
loop_
_entity_poly.entity_id
_entity_poly.type
_entity_poly.pdbx_seq_one_letter_code
_entity_poly.pdbx_strand_id
1 'polypeptide(L)'
;MRGLKRININAYQKSMGELIDLSGVVDYNISHHPDAINIPYQRLMLYYDHYLDKNKSYYLTCHKGIHSAKAVTMLEYLGYDVTQAVT
;
A
#
# COMPACT_ATOMS: atom_id res chain seq x y z
N MET A 1 2.42 -16.33 14.87
CA MET A 1 1.68 -15.25 14.21
C MET A 1 2.63 -14.14 13.80
N ARG A 2 2.58 -13.74 12.56
CA ARG A 2 3.43 -12.64 12.10
C ARG A 2 2.78 -11.31 12.40
N GLY A 3 3.58 -10.35 12.82
CA GLY A 3 3.11 -8.99 12.97
C GLY A 3 2.93 -8.30 11.61
N LEU A 4 2.29 -7.14 11.62
CA LEU A 4 2.13 -6.30 10.44
C LEU A 4 3.51 -5.83 9.95
N LYS A 5 3.84 -6.10 8.70
CA LYS A 5 5.07 -5.58 8.09
C LYS A 5 4.92 -4.08 7.86
N ARG A 6 5.90 -3.31 8.34
CA ARG A 6 5.80 -1.86 8.38
C ARG A 6 7.18 -1.23 8.25
N ILE A 7 7.26 -0.18 7.43
CA ILE A 7 8.45 0.68 7.38
C ILE A 7 8.01 2.14 7.44
N ASN A 8 8.93 3.03 7.79
CA ASN A 8 8.71 4.47 7.62
C ASN A 8 8.77 4.77 6.12
N ILE A 9 7.86 5.63 5.63
CA ILE A 9 7.82 5.95 4.19
C ILE A 9 9.13 6.58 3.71
N ASN A 10 9.87 7.25 4.60
CA ASN A 10 11.17 7.82 4.25
C ASN A 10 12.24 6.77 3.98
N ALA A 11 12.03 5.54 4.41
CA ALA A 11 12.93 4.42 4.13
C ALA A 11 12.60 3.72 2.82
N TYR A 12 11.45 4.04 2.21
CA TYR A 12 11.05 3.44 0.95
C TYR A 12 11.93 3.93 -0.20
N GLN A 13 12.34 3.01 -1.06
CA GLN A 13 13.01 3.31 -2.32
C GLN A 13 12.32 2.56 -3.45
N LYS A 14 12.24 3.18 -4.60
CA LYS A 14 11.52 2.63 -5.77
C LYS A 14 11.99 1.24 -6.17
N SER A 15 13.27 0.93 -5.97
CA SER A 15 13.84 -0.39 -6.27
C SER A 15 13.29 -1.51 -5.39
N MET A 16 12.65 -1.18 -4.27
CA MET A 16 12.12 -2.17 -3.33
C MET A 16 10.79 -2.77 -3.78
N GLY A 17 10.03 -2.05 -4.61
CA GLY A 17 8.72 -2.47 -5.08
C GLY A 17 7.86 -1.26 -5.41
N GLU A 18 6.62 -1.48 -5.81
CA GLU A 18 5.70 -0.39 -6.12
C GLU A 18 5.11 0.21 -4.84
N LEU A 19 5.01 1.54 -4.82
CA LEU A 19 4.35 2.26 -3.74
C LEU A 19 2.95 2.64 -4.19
N ILE A 20 1.94 2.23 -3.42
CA ILE A 20 0.53 2.48 -3.72
C ILE A 20 -0.06 3.33 -2.61
N ASP A 21 -0.63 4.48 -2.98
CA ASP A 21 -1.34 5.35 -2.06
C ASP A 21 -2.82 5.01 -2.10
N LEU A 22 -3.37 4.60 -0.96
CA LEU A 22 -4.76 4.15 -0.83
C LEU A 22 -5.73 5.27 -0.50
N SER A 23 -5.28 6.51 -0.50
CA SER A 23 -6.14 7.67 -0.24
C SER A 23 -7.13 7.86 -1.38
N GLY A 24 -8.22 8.59 -1.09
CA GLY A 24 -9.12 9.01 -2.14
C GLY A 24 -8.41 9.95 -3.12
N VAL A 25 -8.97 10.07 -4.32
CA VAL A 25 -8.36 10.84 -5.40
C VAL A 25 -8.07 12.30 -4.98
N VAL A 26 -8.98 12.92 -4.22
CA VAL A 26 -8.81 14.32 -3.80
C VAL A 26 -7.59 14.45 -2.88
N ASP A 27 -7.51 13.59 -1.86
CA ASP A 27 -6.38 13.64 -0.93
C ASP A 27 -5.06 13.33 -1.62
N TYR A 28 -5.07 12.37 -2.53
CA TYR A 28 -3.88 12.04 -3.31
C TYR A 28 -3.40 13.24 -4.13
N ASN A 29 -4.33 13.96 -4.77
CA ASN A 29 -3.98 15.12 -5.58
C ASN A 29 -3.45 16.29 -4.75
N ILE A 30 -3.88 16.40 -3.50
CA ILE A 30 -3.38 17.45 -2.60
C ILE A 30 -1.93 17.18 -2.21
N SER A 31 -1.62 15.94 -1.82
CA SER A 31 -0.27 15.58 -1.36
C SER A 31 -0.07 14.08 -1.47
N HIS A 32 1.01 13.66 -2.13
CA HIS A 32 1.38 12.25 -2.21
C HIS A 32 2.89 12.11 -2.44
N HIS A 33 3.41 10.95 -2.11
CA HIS A 33 4.81 10.63 -2.39
C HIS A 33 5.03 10.60 -3.91
N PRO A 34 6.13 11.16 -4.43
CA PRO A 34 6.36 11.26 -5.88
C PRO A 34 6.37 9.92 -6.62
N ASP A 35 6.72 8.83 -5.94
CA ASP A 35 6.75 7.50 -6.57
C ASP A 35 5.45 6.72 -6.37
N ALA A 36 4.46 7.29 -5.67
CA ALA A 36 3.22 6.57 -5.37
C ALA A 36 2.25 6.64 -6.52
N ILE A 37 1.63 5.52 -6.85
CA ILE A 37 0.45 5.50 -7.70
C ILE A 37 -0.79 5.47 -6.81
N ASN A 38 -1.89 6.00 -7.30
CA ASN A 38 -3.12 6.07 -6.53
C ASN A 38 -4.06 4.91 -6.90
N ILE A 39 -4.33 4.04 -5.93
CA ILE A 39 -5.41 3.07 -6.02
C ILE A 39 -6.19 3.21 -4.72
N PRO A 40 -7.36 3.87 -4.73
CA PRO A 40 -8.13 4.06 -3.51
C PRO A 40 -8.42 2.73 -2.81
N TYR A 41 -8.46 2.78 -1.49
CA TYR A 41 -8.57 1.60 -0.64
C TYR A 41 -9.67 0.64 -1.10
N GLN A 42 -10.89 1.15 -1.29
CA GLN A 42 -12.01 0.28 -1.66
C GLN A 42 -11.81 -0.38 -3.02
N ARG A 43 -11.24 0.35 -3.98
CA ARG A 43 -10.96 -0.21 -5.30
C ARG A 43 -9.92 -1.31 -5.21
N LEU A 44 -8.86 -1.10 -4.46
CA LEU A 44 -7.83 -2.13 -4.28
C LEU A 44 -8.42 -3.38 -3.63
N MET A 45 -9.22 -3.20 -2.56
CA MET A 45 -9.78 -4.35 -1.84
C MET A 45 -10.80 -5.13 -2.65
N LEU A 46 -11.50 -4.48 -3.58
CA LEU A 46 -12.44 -5.15 -4.47
C LEU A 46 -11.74 -5.88 -5.62
N TYR A 47 -10.64 -5.33 -6.11
CA TYR A 47 -9.99 -5.81 -7.34
C TYR A 47 -8.50 -6.13 -7.13
N TYR A 48 -8.11 -6.57 -5.94
CA TYR A 48 -6.70 -6.78 -5.62
C TYR A 48 -6.01 -7.75 -6.57
N ASP A 49 -6.69 -8.81 -6.98
CA ASP A 49 -6.14 -9.82 -7.88
C ASP A 49 -5.90 -9.27 -9.30
N HIS A 50 -6.59 -8.19 -9.66
CA HIS A 50 -6.39 -7.49 -10.92
C HIS A 50 -5.18 -6.56 -10.85
N TYR A 51 -4.99 -5.90 -9.70
CA TYR A 51 -3.92 -4.90 -9.53
C TYR A 51 -2.59 -5.50 -9.09
N LEU A 52 -2.61 -6.61 -8.36
CA LEU A 52 -1.42 -7.12 -7.70
C LEU A 52 -0.98 -8.46 -8.26
N ASP A 53 0.35 -8.63 -8.31
CA ASP A 53 1.01 -9.86 -8.73
C ASP A 53 1.70 -10.48 -7.51
N LYS A 54 1.44 -11.75 -7.23
CA LYS A 54 2.03 -12.43 -6.06
C LYS A 54 3.55 -12.58 -6.15
N ASN A 55 4.13 -12.35 -7.32
CA ASN A 55 5.58 -12.41 -7.52
C ASN A 55 6.26 -11.05 -7.36
N LYS A 56 5.50 -10.00 -7.03
CA LYS A 56 6.02 -8.65 -6.85
C LYS A 56 5.81 -8.16 -5.43
N SER A 57 6.58 -7.15 -5.05
CA SER A 57 6.50 -6.53 -3.73
C SER A 57 5.80 -5.18 -3.82
N TYR A 58 4.94 -4.89 -2.84
CA TYR A 58 4.16 -3.66 -2.80
C TYR A 58 4.26 -3.00 -1.44
N TYR A 59 4.29 -1.68 -1.46
CA TYR A 59 4.28 -0.84 -0.27
C TYR A 59 3.01 -0.01 -0.30
N LEU A 60 2.22 -0.09 0.76
CA LEU A 60 0.90 0.55 0.82
C LEU A 60 0.92 1.68 1.84
N THR A 61 0.46 2.85 1.44
CA THR A 61 0.41 4.00 2.32
C THR A 61 -0.96 4.67 2.26
N CYS A 62 -1.31 5.40 3.31
CA CYS A 62 -2.47 6.29 3.34
C CYS A 62 -2.21 7.36 4.39
N HIS A 63 -3.01 8.43 4.38
CA HIS A 63 -2.73 9.60 5.21
C HIS A 63 -2.79 9.31 6.71
N LYS A 64 -3.73 8.47 7.15
CA LYS A 64 -3.92 8.17 8.59
C LYS A 64 -3.39 6.80 9.01
N GLY A 65 -2.93 6.01 8.07
CA GLY A 65 -2.40 4.67 8.36
C GLY A 65 -3.44 3.58 8.63
N ILE A 66 -4.72 3.92 8.74
CA ILE A 66 -5.77 2.95 9.07
C ILE A 66 -6.04 2.01 7.89
N HIS A 67 -6.27 2.56 6.72
CA HIS A 67 -6.57 1.78 5.53
C HIS A 67 -5.36 0.96 5.08
N SER A 68 -4.16 1.53 5.14
CA SER A 68 -2.96 0.79 4.75
C SER A 68 -2.68 -0.38 5.69
N ALA A 69 -2.93 -0.22 6.99
CA ALA A 69 -2.78 -1.32 7.95
C ALA A 69 -3.77 -2.45 7.65
N LYS A 70 -5.03 -2.12 7.41
CA LYS A 70 -6.06 -3.12 7.08
C LYS A 70 -5.75 -3.83 5.77
N ALA A 71 -5.34 -3.08 4.75
CA ALA A 71 -5.02 -3.66 3.45
C ALA A 71 -3.84 -4.62 3.54
N VAL A 72 -2.77 -4.23 4.22
CA VAL A 72 -1.60 -5.10 4.37
C VAL A 72 -1.97 -6.38 5.11
N THR A 73 -2.73 -6.27 6.19
CA THR A 73 -3.15 -7.44 6.96
C THR A 73 -3.92 -8.43 6.08
N MET A 74 -4.91 -7.94 5.34
CA MET A 74 -5.75 -8.78 4.49
C MET A 74 -4.96 -9.36 3.32
N LEU A 75 -4.19 -8.54 2.62
CA LEU A 75 -3.49 -8.97 1.42
C LEU A 75 -2.33 -9.92 1.74
N GLU A 76 -1.65 -9.73 2.87
CA GLU A 76 -0.64 -10.68 3.32
C GLU A 76 -1.28 -12.04 3.62
N TYR A 77 -2.43 -12.04 4.27
CA TYR A 77 -3.18 -13.28 4.52
C TYR A 77 -3.52 -14.00 3.20
N LEU A 78 -3.81 -13.25 2.15
CA LEU A 78 -4.14 -13.80 0.83
C LEU A 78 -2.91 -14.21 0.01
N GLY A 79 -1.70 -14.01 0.54
CA GLY A 79 -0.48 -14.49 -0.08
C GLY A 79 0.31 -13.45 -0.88
N TYR A 80 -0.04 -12.17 -0.77
CA TYR A 80 0.72 -11.10 -1.43
C TYR A 80 1.85 -10.58 -0.56
N ASP A 81 2.92 -10.13 -1.20
CA ASP A 81 4.05 -9.51 -0.51
C ASP A 81 3.78 -8.01 -0.38
N VAL A 82 3.25 -7.61 0.76
CA VAL A 82 2.83 -6.24 1.02
C VAL A 82 3.43 -5.75 2.35
N THR A 83 3.77 -4.48 2.39
CA THR A 83 4.33 -3.82 3.58
C THR A 83 3.67 -2.46 3.73
N GLN A 84 3.31 -2.08 4.95
CA GLN A 84 2.78 -0.75 5.20
C GLN A 84 3.92 0.26 5.22
N ALA A 85 3.78 1.34 4.44
CA ALA A 85 4.69 2.48 4.49
C ALA A 85 3.99 3.59 5.28
N VAL A 86 4.47 3.87 6.48
CA VAL A 86 3.83 4.86 7.37
C VAL A 86 4.49 6.22 7.23
N THR A 87 3.65 7.25 7.26
CA THR A 87 4.10 8.65 7.19
C THR A 87 4.55 9.18 8.55
#